data_b2c2c0d0297d582653d7e1b979ab484d
#
_entry.id   b2c2c0d0297d582653d7e1b979ab484d
#
_cell.length_a   1.000
_cell.length_b   1.000
_cell.length_c   1.000
_cell.angle_alpha   90.00
_cell.angle_beta   90.00
_cell.angle_gamma   90.00
#
_symmetry.space_group_name_H-M   'P 1'
#
loop_
_entity.id
_entity.type
_entity.pdbx_description
1 polymer ?
#
loop_
_entity_poly.entity_id
_entity_poly.type
_entity_poly.pdbx_seq_one_letter_code
_entity_poly.pdbx_strand_id
1 'polypeptide(L)'
;MEPITTTFEDWTLRVKPPENRPARVMVLLHGWTGDETSMWFFVRNLRSDYWLVAPRAPFPAPQGGFSWRPLNPASTHPPTYEQMRPSAAMVFDLIERWGVANAVDVSQVDMMGFSQGAAMTLTFALTYPEHVRKIGILAGFPPLELEPLIQSNPLAGKAAFITHGTADELVHVDNAHDSIRILEKAGAKVTFCEADVGHKVSADCLRALEEFFSN
;
A
#
# COMPACT_ATOMS: atom_id res chain seq x y z
N MET A 1 6.36 -5.75 21.13
CA MET A 1 7.66 -5.07 20.90
C MET A 1 7.42 -3.73 20.20
N GLU A 2 8.24 -2.70 20.52
CA GLU A 2 8.18 -1.42 19.81
C GLU A 2 8.79 -1.53 18.41
N PRO A 3 8.27 -0.78 17.42
CA PRO A 3 8.83 -0.75 16.08
C PRO A 3 10.21 -0.06 16.08
N ILE A 4 11.15 -0.62 15.31
CA ILE A 4 12.51 -0.10 15.17
C ILE A 4 12.74 0.41 13.75
N THR A 5 13.47 1.52 13.60
CA THR A 5 14.00 1.96 12.31
C THR A 5 15.39 1.34 12.12
N THR A 6 15.61 0.72 10.98
CA THR A 6 16.83 0.00 10.64
C THR A 6 17.19 0.20 9.17
N THR A 7 18.43 -0.08 8.81
CA THR A 7 18.88 -0.14 7.43
C THR A 7 18.96 -1.60 6.99
N PHE A 8 18.43 -1.90 5.84
CA PHE A 8 18.58 -3.19 5.17
C PHE A 8 19.06 -2.91 3.73
N GLU A 9 20.31 -3.27 3.44
CA GLU A 9 21.00 -2.86 2.23
C GLU A 9 20.90 -1.34 2.01
N ASP A 10 20.38 -0.88 0.87
CA ASP A 10 20.21 0.55 0.56
C ASP A 10 18.86 1.12 1.04
N TRP A 11 18.06 0.33 1.77
CA TRP A 11 16.75 0.74 2.25
C TRP A 11 16.76 1.16 3.72
N THR A 12 16.05 2.23 4.02
CA THR A 12 15.62 2.53 5.39
C THR A 12 14.26 1.93 5.62
N LEU A 13 14.13 1.08 6.63
CA LEU A 13 12.90 0.39 7.00
C LEU A 13 12.50 0.73 8.43
N ARG A 14 11.21 0.81 8.69
CA ARG A 14 10.69 0.69 10.05
C ARG A 14 9.98 -0.64 10.18
N VAL A 15 10.40 -1.46 11.14
CA VAL A 15 9.97 -2.86 11.27
C VAL A 15 9.47 -3.12 12.68
N LYS A 16 8.37 -3.86 12.79
CA LYS A 16 7.88 -4.42 14.06
C LYS A 16 7.71 -5.93 13.89
N PRO A 17 8.42 -6.77 14.67
CA PRO A 17 8.20 -8.20 14.65
C PRO A 17 6.86 -8.58 15.29
N PRO A 18 6.29 -9.74 14.92
CA PRO A 18 5.07 -10.26 15.53
C PRO A 18 5.30 -10.68 16.97
N GLU A 19 4.25 -10.64 17.76
CA GLU A 19 4.25 -11.19 19.14
C GLU A 19 3.75 -12.63 19.16
N ASN A 20 2.99 -13.03 18.15
CA ASN A 20 2.39 -14.36 18.01
C ASN A 20 2.78 -15.03 16.68
N ARG A 21 2.71 -16.35 16.63
CA ARG A 21 2.95 -17.15 15.42
C ARG A 21 1.76 -18.11 15.16
N PRO A 22 1.48 -18.52 13.93
CA PRO A 22 2.21 -18.17 12.70
C PRO A 22 2.09 -16.68 12.36
N ALA A 23 3.15 -16.11 11.79
CA ALA A 23 3.21 -14.69 11.46
C ALA A 23 2.95 -14.45 9.98
N ARG A 24 2.25 -13.37 9.69
CA ARG A 24 2.03 -12.81 8.34
C ARG A 24 2.93 -11.61 8.14
N VAL A 25 3.10 -11.18 6.91
CA VAL A 25 3.82 -9.93 6.61
C VAL A 25 2.84 -8.91 6.06
N MET A 26 2.90 -7.69 6.59
CA MET A 26 2.20 -6.53 6.05
C MET A 26 3.22 -5.47 5.65
N VAL A 27 3.16 -5.09 4.38
CA VAL A 27 3.97 -4.01 3.81
C VAL A 27 3.18 -2.72 3.82
N LEU A 28 3.77 -1.65 4.35
CA LEU A 28 3.15 -0.36 4.60
C LEU A 28 3.78 0.71 3.73
N LEU A 29 3.04 1.27 2.77
CA LEU A 29 3.54 2.21 1.77
C LEU A 29 3.00 3.61 2.06
N HIS A 30 3.90 4.52 2.44
CA HIS A 30 3.56 5.91 2.80
C HIS A 30 3.14 6.77 1.60
N GLY A 31 2.48 7.88 1.86
CA GLY A 31 2.11 8.88 0.87
C GLY A 31 3.31 9.74 0.40
N TRP A 32 3.06 10.57 -0.60
CA TRP A 32 4.03 11.55 -1.06
C TRP A 32 4.48 12.46 0.10
N THR A 33 5.75 12.77 0.19
CA THR A 33 6.44 13.47 1.29
C THR A 33 6.47 12.72 2.63
N GLY A 34 5.96 11.49 2.68
CA GLY A 34 6.08 10.63 3.85
C GLY A 34 7.44 9.93 3.95
N ASP A 35 7.56 9.08 4.95
CA ASP A 35 8.73 8.25 5.25
C ASP A 35 8.30 6.91 5.90
N GLU A 36 9.25 6.11 6.35
CA GLU A 36 9.03 4.82 7.02
C GLU A 36 8.24 4.92 8.33
N THR A 37 8.05 6.13 8.86
CA THR A 37 7.30 6.34 10.12
C THR A 37 5.84 6.68 9.89
N SER A 38 5.47 7.09 8.69
CA SER A 38 4.18 7.73 8.38
C SER A 38 2.97 6.79 8.51
N MET A 39 3.14 5.48 8.25
CA MET A 39 2.03 4.52 8.21
C MET A 39 1.65 3.92 9.56
N TRP A 40 2.42 4.16 10.62
CA TRP A 40 2.24 3.51 11.92
C TRP A 40 0.94 3.91 12.65
N PHE A 41 0.38 5.04 12.28
CA PHE A 41 -0.93 5.45 12.78
C PHE A 41 -2.04 4.46 12.42
N PHE A 42 -1.98 3.88 11.21
CA PHE A 42 -3.03 2.99 10.67
C PHE A 42 -2.96 1.55 11.18
N VAL A 43 -1.89 1.17 11.86
CA VAL A 43 -1.64 -0.22 12.30
C VAL A 43 -1.50 -0.37 13.81
N ARG A 44 -1.86 0.67 14.59
CA ARG A 44 -1.69 0.66 16.05
C ARG A 44 -2.43 -0.46 16.77
N ASN A 45 -3.62 -0.80 16.28
CA ASN A 45 -4.47 -1.83 16.86
C ASN A 45 -4.56 -3.09 15.99
N LEU A 46 -3.69 -3.19 14.98
CA LEU A 46 -3.63 -4.38 14.16
C LEU A 46 -3.16 -5.57 15.00
N ARG A 47 -3.63 -6.77 14.63
CA ARG A 47 -3.26 -8.03 15.31
C ARG A 47 -1.74 -8.18 15.48
N SER A 48 -1.37 -8.79 16.60
CA SER A 48 0.05 -8.98 16.98
C SER A 48 0.75 -10.14 16.25
N ASP A 49 0.09 -10.78 15.27
CA ASP A 49 0.64 -11.83 14.42
C ASP A 49 1.24 -11.33 13.09
N TYR A 50 1.45 -10.02 12.96
CA TYR A 50 2.08 -9.43 11.78
C TYR A 50 3.53 -9.02 12.00
N TRP A 51 4.39 -9.38 11.07
CA TRP A 51 5.53 -8.56 10.72
C TRP A 51 5.03 -7.31 10.02
N LEU A 52 5.27 -6.15 10.59
CA LEU A 52 4.98 -4.86 9.94
C LEU A 52 6.27 -4.34 9.35
N VAL A 53 6.30 -4.11 8.03
CA VAL A 53 7.47 -3.65 7.28
C VAL A 53 7.08 -2.39 6.51
N ALA A 54 7.64 -1.25 6.90
CA ALA A 54 7.40 0.05 6.27
C ALA A 54 8.69 0.57 5.64
N PRO A 55 8.89 0.39 4.34
CA PRO A 55 10.05 0.95 3.65
C PRO A 55 9.86 2.46 3.40
N ARG A 56 10.97 3.21 3.48
CA ARG A 56 11.07 4.55 2.97
C ARG A 56 11.15 4.50 1.44
N ALA A 57 10.37 5.30 0.74
CA ALA A 57 10.40 5.37 -0.72
C ALA A 57 11.78 5.83 -1.23
N PRO A 58 12.20 5.39 -2.42
CA PRO A 58 13.60 5.55 -2.87
C PRO A 58 13.98 6.96 -3.35
N PHE A 59 12.99 7.81 -3.69
CA PHE A 59 13.27 9.12 -4.28
C PHE A 59 12.96 10.24 -3.30
N PRO A 60 13.87 11.23 -3.12
CA PRO A 60 13.56 12.41 -2.33
C PRO A 60 12.44 13.23 -3.00
N ALA A 61 11.51 13.74 -2.19
CA ALA A 61 10.49 14.67 -2.68
C ALA A 61 10.98 16.12 -2.54
N PRO A 62 10.69 17.02 -3.53
CA PRO A 62 11.20 18.39 -3.53
C PRO A 62 10.79 19.22 -2.29
N GLN A 63 9.68 18.87 -1.67
CA GLN A 63 9.13 19.56 -0.49
C GLN A 63 9.54 18.91 0.85
N GLY A 64 10.49 17.98 0.80
CA GLY A 64 10.90 17.13 1.93
C GLY A 64 10.18 15.79 1.96
N GLY A 65 10.74 14.82 2.72
CA GLY A 65 10.27 13.43 2.70
C GLY A 65 10.58 12.71 1.38
N PHE A 66 9.79 11.69 1.03
CA PHE A 66 10.13 10.75 -0.04
C PHE A 66 8.95 10.47 -0.97
N SER A 67 9.25 9.95 -2.16
CA SER A 67 8.30 9.65 -3.25
C SER A 67 8.57 8.26 -3.83
N TRP A 68 7.49 7.57 -4.22
CA TRP A 68 7.58 6.26 -4.90
C TRP A 68 7.96 6.37 -6.38
N ARG A 69 8.13 7.55 -6.90
CA ARG A 69 8.64 7.78 -8.26
C ARG A 69 9.51 9.02 -8.32
N PRO A 70 10.48 9.07 -9.25
CA PRO A 70 11.16 10.31 -9.52
C PRO A 70 10.17 11.38 -9.97
N LEU A 71 10.33 12.59 -9.48
CA LEU A 71 9.54 13.75 -9.89
C LEU A 71 10.39 14.64 -10.79
N ASN A 72 9.86 14.96 -11.94
CA ASN A 72 10.45 15.90 -12.89
C ASN A 72 9.34 16.79 -13.46
N PRO A 73 9.65 17.89 -14.18
CA PRO A 73 8.65 18.80 -14.73
C PRO A 73 7.64 18.17 -15.69
N ALA A 74 7.98 17.02 -16.29
CA ALA A 74 7.10 16.27 -17.18
C ALA A 74 6.28 15.18 -16.47
N SER A 75 6.40 15.06 -15.14
CA SER A 75 5.64 14.06 -14.39
C SER A 75 4.14 14.38 -14.42
N THR A 76 3.34 13.42 -14.87
CA THR A 76 1.87 13.51 -14.87
C THR A 76 1.29 13.31 -13.48
N HIS A 77 0.09 13.80 -13.25
CA HIS A 77 -0.69 13.51 -12.05
C HIS A 77 -2.16 13.27 -12.44
N PRO A 78 -2.73 12.08 -12.19
CA PRO A 78 -2.11 10.88 -11.61
C PRO A 78 -0.93 10.32 -12.43
N PRO A 79 -0.03 9.53 -11.80
CA PRO A 79 1.04 8.84 -12.53
C PRO A 79 0.44 7.75 -13.44
N THR A 80 1.17 7.39 -14.49
CA THR A 80 0.85 6.17 -15.24
C THR A 80 1.39 4.92 -14.53
N TYR A 81 0.88 3.74 -14.91
CA TYR A 81 1.41 2.46 -14.46
C TYR A 81 2.93 2.35 -14.71
N GLU A 82 3.37 2.70 -15.92
CA GLU A 82 4.80 2.62 -16.27
C GLU A 82 5.70 3.56 -15.44
N GLN A 83 5.16 4.65 -14.92
CA GLN A 83 5.91 5.53 -14.00
C GLN A 83 6.03 4.94 -12.58
N MET A 84 5.13 4.04 -12.17
CA MET A 84 5.11 3.43 -10.85
C MET A 84 5.75 2.04 -10.83
N ARG A 85 5.69 1.31 -11.94
CA ARG A 85 6.16 -0.08 -12.09
C ARG A 85 7.63 -0.30 -11.65
N PRO A 86 8.59 0.58 -11.99
CA PRO A 86 9.98 0.38 -11.52
C PRO A 86 10.10 0.33 -10.00
N SER A 87 9.35 1.17 -9.28
CA SER A 87 9.35 1.15 -7.81
C SER A 87 8.61 -0.06 -7.24
N ALA A 88 7.60 -0.57 -7.95
CA ALA A 88 6.96 -1.84 -7.58
C ALA A 88 7.96 -3.01 -7.65
N ALA A 89 8.80 -3.04 -8.69
CA ALA A 89 9.87 -4.03 -8.81
C ALA A 89 10.93 -3.87 -7.70
N MET A 90 11.30 -2.65 -7.35
CA MET A 90 12.23 -2.40 -6.24
C MET A 90 11.66 -2.87 -4.89
N VAL A 91 10.36 -2.63 -4.63
CA VAL A 91 9.69 -3.10 -3.41
C VAL A 91 9.57 -4.62 -3.40
N PHE A 92 9.26 -5.24 -4.54
CA PHE A 92 9.22 -6.70 -4.67
C PHE A 92 10.58 -7.33 -4.30
N ASP A 93 11.64 -6.85 -4.92
CA ASP A 93 12.99 -7.32 -4.67
C ASP A 93 13.45 -7.10 -3.22
N LEU A 94 13.10 -5.96 -2.63
CA LEU A 94 13.31 -5.70 -1.20
C LEU A 94 12.63 -6.75 -0.32
N ILE A 95 11.33 -7.02 -0.55
CA ILE A 95 10.53 -7.95 0.27
C ILE A 95 11.12 -9.37 0.19
N GLU A 96 11.45 -9.84 -1.01
CA GLU A 96 12.05 -11.16 -1.24
C GLU A 96 13.39 -11.30 -0.48
N ARG A 97 14.30 -10.36 -0.66
CA ARG A 97 15.62 -10.40 0.02
C ARG A 97 15.50 -10.24 1.52
N TRP A 98 14.61 -9.35 1.99
CA TRP A 98 14.36 -9.16 3.41
C TRP A 98 13.78 -10.44 4.05
N GLY A 99 12.85 -11.11 3.36
CA GLY A 99 12.27 -12.37 3.79
C GLY A 99 13.33 -13.46 3.97
N VAL A 100 14.21 -13.62 3.00
CA VAL A 100 15.32 -14.57 3.06
C VAL A 100 16.25 -14.25 4.24
N ALA A 101 16.67 -13.00 4.38
CA ALA A 101 17.61 -12.57 5.42
C ALA A 101 17.06 -12.73 6.84
N ASN A 102 15.74 -12.67 7.03
CA ASN A 102 15.07 -12.79 8.33
C ASN A 102 14.41 -14.16 8.56
N ALA A 103 14.55 -15.09 7.61
CA ALA A 103 13.87 -16.40 7.62
C ALA A 103 12.33 -16.26 7.79
N VAL A 104 11.74 -15.32 7.06
CA VAL A 104 10.30 -15.01 7.05
C VAL A 104 9.71 -15.40 5.70
N ASP A 105 8.59 -16.13 5.71
CA ASP A 105 7.85 -16.42 4.48
C ASP A 105 7.15 -15.16 3.97
N VAL A 106 7.53 -14.73 2.79
CA VAL A 106 7.00 -13.57 2.07
C VAL A 106 6.33 -13.95 0.74
N SER A 107 6.09 -15.24 0.52
CA SER A 107 5.45 -15.74 -0.70
C SER A 107 4.09 -15.10 -0.94
N GLN A 108 3.40 -14.70 0.13
CA GLN A 108 2.19 -13.88 0.09
C GLN A 108 2.20 -12.86 1.23
N VAL A 109 2.12 -11.59 0.87
CA VAL A 109 2.06 -10.47 1.82
C VAL A 109 0.71 -9.76 1.78
N ASP A 110 0.34 -9.13 2.88
CA ASP A 110 -0.69 -8.09 2.88
C ASP A 110 -0.03 -6.75 2.59
N MET A 111 -0.69 -5.91 1.82
CA MET A 111 -0.17 -4.59 1.49
C MET A 111 -1.17 -3.50 1.80
N MET A 112 -0.70 -2.38 2.31
CA MET A 112 -1.52 -1.21 2.56
C MET A 112 -0.75 0.05 2.22
N GLY A 113 -1.41 0.97 1.52
CA GLY A 113 -0.81 2.26 1.17
C GLY A 113 -1.76 3.43 1.35
N PHE A 114 -1.19 4.60 1.65
CA PHE A 114 -1.90 5.86 1.77
C PHE A 114 -1.54 6.81 0.63
N SER A 115 -2.52 7.46 0.01
CA SER A 115 -2.32 8.45 -1.05
C SER A 115 -1.45 7.92 -2.20
N GLN A 116 -0.26 8.45 -2.48
CA GLN A 116 0.69 7.90 -3.47
C GLN A 116 1.07 6.44 -3.14
N GLY A 117 1.18 6.09 -1.85
CA GLY A 117 1.41 4.71 -1.42
C GLY A 117 0.26 3.76 -1.78
N ALA A 118 -0.97 4.26 -1.84
CA ALA A 118 -2.13 3.49 -2.32
C ALA A 118 -2.02 3.19 -3.83
N ALA A 119 -1.62 4.18 -4.64
CA ALA A 119 -1.33 3.97 -6.06
C ALA A 119 -0.20 2.94 -6.25
N MET A 120 0.81 2.99 -5.38
CA MET A 120 1.92 2.04 -5.36
C MET A 120 1.46 0.63 -4.99
N THR A 121 0.58 0.51 -3.97
CA THR A 121 -0.03 -0.77 -3.56
C THR A 121 -0.82 -1.40 -4.72
N LEU A 122 -1.62 -0.62 -5.42
CA LEU A 122 -2.38 -1.10 -6.58
C LEU A 122 -1.45 -1.52 -7.74
N THR A 123 -0.40 -0.73 -8.01
CA THR A 123 0.62 -1.08 -9.01
C THR A 123 1.28 -2.42 -8.68
N PHE A 124 1.72 -2.59 -7.42
CA PHE A 124 2.35 -3.84 -6.97
C PHE A 124 1.40 -5.02 -7.12
N ALA A 125 0.16 -4.90 -6.64
CA ALA A 125 -0.83 -5.98 -6.66
C ALA A 125 -1.16 -6.45 -8.08
N LEU A 126 -1.22 -5.53 -9.06
CA LEU A 126 -1.47 -5.87 -10.45
C LEU A 126 -0.22 -6.40 -11.18
N THR A 127 0.99 -6.06 -10.70
CA THR A 127 2.26 -6.56 -11.29
C THR A 127 2.62 -7.95 -10.74
N TYR A 128 2.37 -8.18 -9.46
CA TYR A 128 2.74 -9.40 -8.71
C TYR A 128 1.53 -10.00 -7.97
N PRO A 129 0.44 -10.35 -8.68
CA PRO A 129 -0.82 -10.74 -8.03
C PRO A 129 -0.71 -12.00 -7.17
N GLU A 130 0.18 -12.94 -7.50
CA GLU A 130 0.43 -14.15 -6.71
C GLU A 130 1.07 -13.86 -5.35
N HIS A 131 1.84 -12.76 -5.23
CA HIS A 131 2.53 -12.36 -4.00
C HIS A 131 1.66 -11.51 -3.06
N VAL A 132 0.42 -11.20 -3.44
CA VAL A 132 -0.48 -10.40 -2.60
C VAL A 132 -1.63 -11.25 -2.10
N ARG A 133 -1.93 -11.16 -0.80
CA ARG A 133 -3.08 -11.81 -0.15
C ARG A 133 -4.24 -10.84 0.02
N LYS A 134 -4.02 -9.70 0.67
CA LYS A 134 -5.00 -8.63 0.89
C LYS A 134 -4.43 -7.27 0.56
N ILE A 135 -5.30 -6.35 0.16
CA ILE A 135 -4.95 -5.02 -0.36
C ILE A 135 -5.69 -3.95 0.44
N GLY A 136 -4.98 -2.94 0.91
CA GLY A 136 -5.54 -1.74 1.55
C GLY A 136 -5.21 -0.48 0.75
N ILE A 137 -6.24 0.23 0.28
CA ILE A 137 -6.14 1.49 -0.49
C ILE A 137 -6.73 2.61 0.35
N LEU A 138 -5.89 3.48 0.90
CA LEU A 138 -6.30 4.53 1.83
C LEU A 138 -6.15 5.91 1.20
N ALA A 139 -7.27 6.63 1.02
CA ALA A 139 -7.31 8.00 0.45
C ALA A 139 -6.42 8.13 -0.80
N GLY A 140 -6.49 7.16 -1.72
CA GLY A 140 -5.60 7.03 -2.85
C GLY A 140 -6.29 7.17 -4.19
N PHE A 141 -5.54 6.93 -5.23
CA PHE A 141 -5.96 6.99 -6.62
C PHE A 141 -5.33 5.85 -7.43
N PRO A 142 -5.97 5.37 -8.49
CA PRO A 142 -5.35 4.40 -9.37
C PRO A 142 -4.36 5.11 -10.32
N PRO A 143 -3.22 4.48 -10.65
CA PRO A 143 -2.44 4.91 -11.80
C PRO A 143 -3.25 4.88 -13.09
N LEU A 144 -2.85 5.66 -14.07
CA LEU A 144 -3.41 5.60 -15.43
C LEU A 144 -2.90 4.36 -16.17
N GLU A 145 -3.60 3.96 -17.23
CA GLU A 145 -3.18 2.91 -18.19
C GLU A 145 -3.12 1.48 -17.58
N LEU A 146 -4.07 1.15 -16.71
CA LEU A 146 -4.16 -0.18 -16.07
C LEU A 146 -4.98 -1.20 -16.87
N GLU A 147 -5.72 -0.80 -17.90
CA GLU A 147 -6.66 -1.64 -18.65
C GLU A 147 -6.04 -2.96 -19.16
N PRO A 148 -4.81 -2.99 -19.71
CA PRO A 148 -4.23 -4.24 -20.19
C PRO A 148 -3.96 -5.27 -19.10
N LEU A 149 -3.74 -4.79 -17.84
CA LEU A 149 -3.35 -5.63 -16.71
C LEU A 149 -4.55 -6.35 -16.07
N ILE A 150 -5.75 -5.76 -16.17
CA ILE A 150 -6.94 -6.26 -15.47
C ILE A 150 -7.78 -7.24 -16.26
N GLN A 151 -7.48 -7.44 -17.55
CA GLN A 151 -8.30 -8.29 -18.47
C GLN A 151 -8.31 -9.78 -18.11
N SER A 152 -7.24 -10.27 -17.48
CA SER A 152 -7.09 -11.69 -17.11
C SER A 152 -7.61 -12.04 -15.71
N ASN A 153 -8.30 -11.12 -15.04
CA ASN A 153 -8.71 -11.24 -13.64
C ASN A 153 -7.54 -11.58 -12.68
N PRO A 154 -6.42 -10.83 -12.71
CA PRO A 154 -5.21 -11.20 -11.98
C PRO A 154 -5.40 -11.27 -10.47
N LEU A 155 -6.42 -10.58 -9.94
CA LEU A 155 -6.72 -10.54 -8.51
C LEU A 155 -7.90 -11.44 -8.12
N ALA A 156 -8.23 -12.44 -8.95
CA ALA A 156 -9.30 -13.39 -8.63
C ALA A 156 -9.05 -14.06 -7.28
N GLY A 157 -10.06 -14.03 -6.40
CA GLY A 157 -9.99 -14.59 -5.04
C GLY A 157 -9.26 -13.71 -4.02
N LYS A 158 -8.71 -12.56 -4.41
CA LYS A 158 -8.11 -11.60 -3.48
C LYS A 158 -9.17 -10.69 -2.87
N ALA A 159 -8.87 -10.14 -1.69
CA ALA A 159 -9.73 -9.17 -1.03
C ALA A 159 -9.05 -7.80 -0.96
N ALA A 160 -9.82 -6.74 -1.20
CA ALA A 160 -9.36 -5.37 -1.12
C ALA A 160 -10.26 -4.53 -0.19
N PHE A 161 -9.64 -3.67 0.61
CA PHE A 161 -10.32 -2.67 1.42
C PHE A 161 -9.96 -1.29 0.88
N ILE A 162 -10.96 -0.48 0.57
CA ILE A 162 -10.77 0.89 0.13
C ILE A 162 -11.42 1.82 1.15
N THR A 163 -10.74 2.90 1.50
CA THR A 163 -11.35 3.98 2.29
C THR A 163 -10.99 5.34 1.74
N HIS A 164 -11.98 6.26 1.77
CA HIS A 164 -11.79 7.62 1.27
C HIS A 164 -12.65 8.63 2.05
N GLY A 165 -12.15 9.88 2.12
CA GLY A 165 -12.91 11.00 2.63
C GLY A 165 -13.76 11.64 1.52
N THR A 166 -15.05 11.85 1.77
CA THR A 166 -15.94 12.53 0.79
C THR A 166 -15.64 14.02 0.62
N ALA A 167 -14.99 14.62 1.63
CA ALA A 167 -14.50 16.02 1.59
C ALA A 167 -13.00 16.13 1.28
N ASP A 168 -12.40 15.11 0.65
CA ASP A 168 -10.99 15.13 0.27
C ASP A 168 -10.75 16.05 -0.95
N GLU A 169 -10.09 17.19 -0.70
CA GLU A 169 -9.78 18.19 -1.72
C GLU A 169 -8.43 17.91 -2.42
N LEU A 170 -7.59 17.01 -1.90
CA LEU A 170 -6.31 16.65 -2.51
C LEU A 170 -6.44 15.49 -3.48
N VAL A 171 -7.20 14.49 -3.11
CA VAL A 171 -7.54 13.34 -3.95
C VAL A 171 -9.05 13.17 -3.90
N HIS A 172 -9.73 13.58 -4.95
CA HIS A 172 -11.20 13.53 -5.00
C HIS A 172 -11.71 12.09 -4.85
N VAL A 173 -12.85 11.92 -4.16
CA VAL A 173 -13.46 10.61 -3.86
C VAL A 173 -13.76 9.77 -5.11
N ASP A 174 -13.94 10.38 -6.27
CA ASP A 174 -14.09 9.67 -7.55
C ASP A 174 -12.93 8.72 -7.84
N ASN A 175 -11.71 9.03 -7.35
CA ASN A 175 -10.56 8.13 -7.48
C ASN A 175 -10.75 6.82 -6.69
N ALA A 176 -11.47 6.86 -5.57
CA ALA A 176 -11.83 5.64 -4.85
C ALA A 176 -12.81 4.80 -5.67
N HIS A 177 -13.82 5.42 -6.29
CA HIS A 177 -14.76 4.72 -7.18
C HIS A 177 -14.06 4.12 -8.39
N ASP A 178 -13.07 4.82 -8.96
CA ASP A 178 -12.23 4.28 -10.04
C ASP A 178 -11.40 3.09 -9.57
N SER A 179 -10.80 3.16 -8.37
CA SER A 179 -10.06 2.07 -7.77
C SER A 179 -10.94 0.84 -7.52
N ILE A 180 -12.20 1.04 -7.06
CA ILE A 180 -13.19 -0.03 -6.88
C ILE A 180 -13.43 -0.73 -8.23
N ARG A 181 -13.77 0.04 -9.28
CA ARG A 181 -14.04 -0.51 -10.62
C ARG A 181 -12.85 -1.31 -11.19
N ILE A 182 -11.63 -0.81 -10.99
CA ILE A 182 -10.41 -1.49 -11.45
C ILE A 182 -10.19 -2.79 -10.69
N LEU A 183 -10.29 -2.77 -9.35
CA LEU A 183 -10.07 -3.95 -8.51
C LEU A 183 -11.14 -5.03 -8.76
N GLU A 184 -12.41 -4.65 -8.90
CA GLU A 184 -13.50 -5.58 -9.24
C GLU A 184 -13.32 -6.18 -10.64
N LYS A 185 -12.95 -5.38 -11.64
CA LYS A 185 -12.61 -5.88 -12.99
C LYS A 185 -11.39 -6.79 -13.00
N ALA A 186 -10.44 -6.57 -12.08
CA ALA A 186 -9.30 -7.47 -11.87
C ALA A 186 -9.67 -8.74 -11.08
N GLY A 187 -10.93 -8.89 -10.64
CA GLY A 187 -11.46 -10.08 -9.95
C GLY A 187 -11.37 -10.05 -8.43
N ALA A 188 -10.96 -8.93 -7.83
CA ALA A 188 -10.90 -8.79 -6.37
C ALA A 188 -12.30 -8.57 -5.76
N LYS A 189 -12.50 -9.07 -4.52
CA LYS A 189 -13.66 -8.71 -3.71
C LYS A 189 -13.36 -7.42 -2.94
N VAL A 190 -14.09 -6.35 -3.23
CA VAL A 190 -13.87 -5.03 -2.65
C VAL A 190 -14.81 -4.78 -1.48
N THR A 191 -14.26 -4.24 -0.38
CA THR A 191 -14.99 -3.62 0.73
C THR A 191 -14.66 -2.14 0.73
N PHE A 192 -15.68 -1.27 0.73
CA PHE A 192 -15.51 0.17 0.69
C PHE A 192 -16.06 0.82 1.95
N CYS A 193 -15.31 1.78 2.50
CA CYS A 193 -15.70 2.61 3.63
C CYS A 193 -15.42 4.09 3.31
N GLU A 194 -16.43 4.92 3.24
CA GLU A 194 -16.29 6.37 3.09
C GLU A 194 -16.79 7.12 4.33
N ALA A 195 -16.30 8.35 4.52
CA ALA A 195 -16.72 9.20 5.62
C ALA A 195 -16.55 10.68 5.23
N ASP A 196 -17.33 11.56 5.88
CA ASP A 196 -17.22 13.01 5.67
C ASP A 196 -15.98 13.58 6.39
N VAL A 197 -14.83 13.35 5.78
CA VAL A 197 -13.50 13.82 6.21
C VAL A 197 -12.69 14.23 4.99
N GLY A 198 -11.64 15.04 5.20
CA GLY A 198 -10.68 15.41 4.15
C GLY A 198 -9.70 14.28 3.80
N HIS A 199 -8.45 14.63 3.43
CA HIS A 199 -7.39 13.68 3.04
C HIS A 199 -6.86 12.87 4.24
N LYS A 200 -7.70 12.01 4.81
CA LYS A 200 -7.42 11.17 5.99
C LYS A 200 -8.41 10.00 6.08
N VAL A 201 -8.11 9.04 6.94
CA VAL A 201 -9.01 7.92 7.28
C VAL A 201 -9.79 8.28 8.54
N SER A 202 -11.11 8.11 8.52
CA SER A 202 -11.96 8.30 9.71
C SER A 202 -11.74 7.20 10.75
N ALA A 203 -12.12 7.45 12.00
CA ALA A 203 -11.98 6.46 13.05
C ALA A 203 -12.82 5.19 12.79
N ASP A 204 -14.01 5.34 12.19
CA ASP A 204 -14.88 4.21 11.85
C ASP A 204 -14.28 3.37 10.73
N CYS A 205 -13.78 4.01 9.66
CA CYS A 205 -13.12 3.29 8.57
C CYS A 205 -11.79 2.67 9.03
N LEU A 206 -11.10 3.27 10.01
CA LEU A 206 -9.90 2.66 10.58
C LEU A 206 -10.25 1.37 11.34
N ARG A 207 -11.32 1.34 12.13
CA ARG A 207 -11.80 0.10 12.77
C ARG A 207 -12.19 -0.97 11.77
N ALA A 208 -12.92 -0.61 10.72
CA ALA A 208 -13.29 -1.54 9.66
C ALA A 208 -12.06 -2.10 8.90
N LEU A 209 -11.03 -1.29 8.69
CA LEU A 209 -9.73 -1.69 8.12
C LEU A 209 -9.03 -2.71 9.03
N GLU A 210 -8.98 -2.45 10.33
CA GLU A 210 -8.40 -3.36 11.33
C GLU A 210 -9.12 -4.71 11.35
N GLU A 211 -10.46 -4.72 11.33
CA GLU A 211 -11.28 -5.94 11.21
C GLU A 211 -11.00 -6.68 9.91
N PHE A 212 -10.92 -5.97 8.79
CA PHE A 212 -10.63 -6.56 7.47
C PHE A 212 -9.30 -7.32 7.47
N PHE A 213 -8.24 -6.76 8.03
CA PHE A 213 -6.93 -7.42 8.08
C PHE A 213 -6.84 -8.47 9.21
N SER A 214 -7.70 -8.41 10.21
CA SER A 214 -7.73 -9.37 11.33
C SER A 214 -8.38 -10.71 10.96
N ASN A 215 -9.20 -10.75 9.95
CA ASN A 215 -9.83 -11.94 9.40
C ASN A 215 -8.96 -12.57 8.29
#